data_2b97b4fe50b78eb22ac696d1c3e72430
#
_entry.id   2b97b4fe50b78eb22ac696d1c3e72430
#
_cell.length_a   1.000
_cell.length_b   1.000
_cell.length_c   1.000
_cell.angle_alpha   90.00
_cell.angle_beta   90.00
_cell.angle_gamma   90.00
#
_symmetry.space_group_name_H-M   'P 1'
#
loop_
_entity.id
_entity.type
_entity.pdbx_description
1 polymer ?
#
loop_
_entity_poly.entity_id
_entity_poly.type
_entity_poly.pdbx_seq_one_letter_code
_entity_poly.pdbx_strand_id
1 'polypeptide(L)'
;YKSAIRSLRNAGITNMLMVDCAGWGQYPDSIKDYGKSVFNADSQKNTVFSIHMYEYAGGNASTVRNNIDNALNIGVPVVIGEFGGQHTNGDVDEATIMSYCTSKGVGYLGWSWKGNNSDMSYLDIANSWDGSSLSSWGNTLINGSNGIKATSKTCSVYSDSGSSSGGSSSGTSTDSNGGVLGLDGTYYIKSALSGKYLDVYKAKADNGTNV
;
A
#
# COMPACT_ATOMS: atom_id res chain seq x y z
N TYR A 1 18.04 -7.23 -6.41
CA TYR A 1 17.33 -5.95 -6.61
C TYR A 1 18.12 -4.95 -7.44
N LYS A 2 19.42 -4.70 -7.18
CA LYS A 2 20.19 -3.65 -7.88
C LYS A 2 20.13 -3.75 -9.40
N SER A 3 20.30 -4.95 -9.99
CA SER A 3 20.23 -5.11 -11.44
C SER A 3 18.80 -4.92 -11.97
N ALA A 4 17.80 -5.44 -11.28
CA ALA A 4 16.39 -5.26 -11.66
C ALA A 4 15.99 -3.76 -11.66
N ILE A 5 16.35 -3.02 -10.61
CA ILE A 5 16.11 -1.58 -10.51
C ILE A 5 16.75 -0.85 -11.69
N ARG A 6 18.03 -1.14 -11.99
CA ARG A 6 18.72 -0.52 -13.13
C ARG A 6 18.05 -0.85 -14.46
N SER A 7 17.61 -2.10 -14.65
CA SER A 7 16.92 -2.50 -15.87
C SER A 7 15.61 -1.76 -16.04
N LEU A 8 14.82 -1.62 -14.97
CA LEU A 8 13.58 -0.84 -14.99
C LEU A 8 13.83 0.64 -15.32
N ARG A 9 14.85 1.24 -14.70
CA ARG A 9 15.21 2.65 -14.98
C ARG A 9 15.73 2.84 -16.41
N ASN A 10 16.52 1.91 -16.91
CA ASN A 10 16.99 1.92 -18.31
C ASN A 10 15.84 1.74 -19.31
N ALA A 11 14.79 1.04 -18.91
CA ALA A 11 13.55 0.91 -19.71
C ALA A 11 12.64 2.15 -19.63
N GLY A 12 13.04 3.21 -18.93
CA GLY A 12 12.30 4.47 -18.83
C GLY A 12 11.22 4.48 -17.72
N ILE A 13 11.18 3.50 -16.84
CA ILE A 13 10.26 3.49 -15.69
C ILE A 13 10.73 4.51 -14.66
N THR A 14 9.96 5.56 -14.44
CA THR A 14 10.26 6.63 -13.47
C THR A 14 9.41 6.55 -12.20
N ASN A 15 8.39 5.71 -12.19
CA ASN A 15 7.51 5.50 -11.03
C ASN A 15 8.30 5.06 -9.79
N MET A 16 7.72 5.29 -8.61
CA MET A 16 8.23 4.69 -7.37
C MET A 16 8.30 3.17 -7.51
N LEU A 17 9.41 2.60 -7.09
CA LEU A 17 9.60 1.16 -7.00
C LEU A 17 9.46 0.74 -5.55
N MET A 18 8.65 -0.28 -5.29
CA MET A 18 8.55 -0.91 -3.98
C MET A 18 9.27 -2.26 -4.04
N VAL A 19 10.16 -2.51 -3.09
CA VAL A 19 10.94 -3.76 -2.99
C VAL A 19 10.81 -4.33 -1.59
N ASP A 20 10.43 -5.59 -1.50
CA ASP A 20 10.32 -6.28 -0.22
C ASP A 20 11.70 -6.57 0.38
N CYS A 21 11.79 -6.60 1.68
CA CYS A 21 12.97 -7.14 2.35
C CYS A 21 13.05 -8.67 2.15
N ALA A 22 14.16 -9.28 2.50
CA ALA A 22 14.37 -10.71 2.33
C ALA A 22 13.39 -11.56 3.15
N GLY A 23 13.34 -12.87 2.90
CA GLY A 23 12.54 -13.82 3.68
C GLY A 23 11.03 -13.54 3.55
N TRP A 24 10.52 -13.47 2.32
CA TRP A 24 9.11 -13.10 2.06
C TRP A 24 8.68 -11.78 2.70
N GLY A 25 9.58 -10.81 2.76
CA GLY A 25 9.31 -9.53 3.41
C GLY A 25 9.42 -9.52 4.94
N GLN A 26 9.78 -10.64 5.58
CA GLN A 26 9.81 -10.76 7.04
C GLN A 26 11.24 -10.74 7.65
N TYR A 27 12.27 -10.40 6.84
CA TYR A 27 13.64 -10.26 7.34
C TYR A 27 14.16 -8.82 7.17
N PRO A 28 13.72 -7.89 8.04
CA PRO A 28 14.02 -6.45 7.92
C PRO A 28 15.50 -6.11 8.11
N ASP A 29 16.32 -6.95 8.76
CA ASP A 29 17.77 -6.75 8.84
C ASP A 29 18.42 -6.68 7.46
N SER A 30 17.83 -7.29 6.44
CA SER A 30 18.30 -7.16 5.06
C SER A 30 18.21 -5.72 4.53
N ILE A 31 17.23 -4.93 5.02
CA ILE A 31 17.16 -3.49 4.71
C ILE A 31 18.26 -2.76 5.46
N LYS A 32 18.42 -3.01 6.74
CA LYS A 32 19.50 -2.41 7.56
C LYS A 32 20.87 -2.65 6.95
N ASP A 33 21.15 -3.86 6.50
CA ASP A 33 22.48 -4.25 6.01
C ASP A 33 22.72 -3.81 4.55
N TYR A 34 21.71 -3.85 3.70
CA TYR A 34 21.84 -3.66 2.25
C TYR A 34 20.99 -2.55 1.66
N GLY A 35 19.98 -2.05 2.38
CA GLY A 35 18.98 -1.12 1.86
C GLY A 35 19.62 0.14 1.26
N LYS A 36 20.57 0.76 1.95
CA LYS A 36 21.28 1.94 1.43
C LYS A 36 21.99 1.68 0.11
N SER A 37 22.59 0.51 -0.03
CA SER A 37 23.29 0.10 -1.26
C SER A 37 22.30 -0.18 -2.40
N VAL A 38 21.12 -0.74 -2.10
CA VAL A 38 20.06 -0.96 -3.07
C VAL A 38 19.44 0.38 -3.49
N PHE A 39 19.09 1.25 -2.55
CA PHE A 39 18.59 2.59 -2.80
C PHE A 39 19.52 3.42 -3.68
N ASN A 40 20.83 3.33 -3.42
CA ASN A 40 21.83 4.04 -4.20
C ASN A 40 21.99 3.50 -5.64
N ALA A 41 21.55 2.29 -5.92
CA ALA A 41 21.54 1.74 -7.28
C ALA A 41 20.40 2.30 -8.15
N ASP A 42 19.40 2.93 -7.53
CA ASP A 42 18.32 3.62 -8.23
C ASP A 42 18.78 5.02 -8.65
N SER A 43 18.84 5.27 -9.96
CA SER A 43 19.21 6.59 -10.50
C SER A 43 18.21 7.69 -10.15
N GLN A 44 16.94 7.32 -9.93
CA GLN A 44 15.86 8.26 -9.55
C GLN A 44 15.78 8.49 -8.04
N LYS A 45 16.46 7.67 -7.22
CA LYS A 45 16.31 7.68 -5.75
C LYS A 45 14.83 7.57 -5.31
N ASN A 46 14.05 6.81 -6.05
CA ASN A 46 12.61 6.66 -5.88
C ASN A 46 12.24 5.18 -5.64
N THR A 47 12.94 4.56 -4.68
CA THR A 47 12.69 3.19 -4.22
C THR A 47 12.30 3.20 -2.76
N VAL A 48 11.17 2.58 -2.42
CA VAL A 48 10.69 2.35 -1.04
C VAL A 48 10.87 0.89 -0.67
N PHE A 49 11.26 0.63 0.57
CA PHE A 49 11.45 -0.72 1.11
C PHE A 49 10.22 -1.16 1.88
N SER A 50 9.77 -2.36 1.58
CA SER A 50 8.58 -2.97 2.18
C SER A 50 8.98 -4.02 3.21
N ILE A 51 8.37 -3.95 4.39
CA ILE A 51 8.48 -4.97 5.44
C ILE A 51 7.11 -5.61 5.60
N HIS A 52 7.04 -6.94 5.58
CA HIS A 52 5.85 -7.69 5.95
C HIS A 52 5.92 -8.00 7.44
N MET A 53 5.04 -7.40 8.23
CA MET A 53 5.03 -7.53 9.68
C MET A 53 3.99 -8.53 10.14
N TYR A 54 4.32 -9.81 10.01
CA TYR A 54 3.61 -10.88 10.68
C TYR A 54 4.36 -11.28 11.97
N GLU A 55 4.15 -12.48 12.51
CA GLU A 55 4.68 -12.92 13.80
C GLU A 55 6.19 -12.76 13.98
N TYR A 56 6.99 -12.88 12.91
CA TYR A 56 8.46 -12.76 13.00
C TYR A 56 8.93 -11.30 13.06
N ALA A 57 8.35 -10.45 12.26
CA ALA A 57 8.75 -9.04 12.17
C ALA A 57 7.83 -8.10 12.95
N GLY A 58 6.63 -8.56 13.35
CA GLY A 58 5.58 -7.76 13.96
C GLY A 58 4.94 -8.35 15.23
N GLY A 59 5.49 -9.41 15.82
CA GLY A 59 4.86 -10.14 16.94
C GLY A 59 4.88 -9.44 18.30
N ASN A 60 5.56 -8.30 18.44
CA ASN A 60 5.52 -7.49 19.67
C ASN A 60 6.02 -6.05 19.44
N ALA A 61 5.65 -5.16 20.34
CA ALA A 61 5.92 -3.72 20.22
C ALA A 61 7.41 -3.35 20.09
N SER A 62 8.31 -4.03 20.76
CA SER A 62 9.75 -3.74 20.67
C SER A 62 10.30 -4.14 19.31
N THR A 63 9.91 -5.31 18.80
CA THR A 63 10.29 -5.79 17.46
C THR A 63 9.79 -4.86 16.36
N VAL A 64 8.51 -4.48 16.41
CA VAL A 64 7.91 -3.53 15.47
C VAL A 64 8.70 -2.22 15.41
N ARG A 65 8.92 -1.60 16.57
CA ARG A 65 9.63 -0.31 16.67
C ARG A 65 11.06 -0.42 16.16
N ASN A 66 11.80 -1.44 16.60
CA ASN A 66 13.18 -1.65 16.18
C ASN A 66 13.31 -1.85 14.67
N ASN A 67 12.42 -2.62 14.07
CA ASN A 67 12.45 -2.88 12.64
C ASN A 67 12.18 -1.60 11.81
N ILE A 68 11.22 -0.78 12.23
CA ILE A 68 10.93 0.49 11.60
C ILE A 68 12.10 1.47 11.79
N ASP A 69 12.57 1.64 13.03
CA ASP A 69 13.65 2.59 13.33
C ASP A 69 14.96 2.21 12.63
N ASN A 70 15.31 0.92 12.58
CA ASN A 70 16.51 0.46 11.88
C ASN A 70 16.46 0.82 10.38
N ALA A 71 15.31 0.67 9.73
CA ALA A 71 15.16 1.05 8.33
C ALA A 71 15.21 2.57 8.14
N LEU A 72 14.54 3.35 9.00
CA LEU A 72 14.57 4.81 8.93
C LEU A 72 15.97 5.37 9.22
N ASN A 73 16.71 4.80 10.16
CA ASN A 73 18.03 5.28 10.58
C ASN A 73 19.10 5.18 9.47
N ILE A 74 18.96 4.25 8.53
CA ILE A 74 19.86 4.22 7.36
C ILE A 74 19.47 5.23 6.27
N GLY A 75 18.40 5.98 6.48
CA GLY A 75 17.94 7.04 5.58
C GLY A 75 17.41 6.49 4.26
N VAL A 76 16.54 5.49 4.31
CA VAL A 76 15.76 5.00 3.15
C VAL A 76 14.27 5.06 3.46
N PRO A 77 13.41 5.30 2.46
CA PRO A 77 11.96 5.22 2.65
C PRO A 77 11.54 3.79 2.98
N VAL A 78 10.63 3.65 3.94
CA VAL A 78 10.07 2.34 4.34
C VAL A 78 8.55 2.40 4.39
N VAL A 79 7.91 1.29 4.11
CA VAL A 79 6.48 1.05 4.25
C VAL A 79 6.28 -0.33 4.88
N ILE A 80 5.23 -0.49 5.65
CA ILE A 80 4.78 -1.83 6.05
C ILE A 80 3.88 -2.32 4.93
N GLY A 81 4.43 -3.20 4.08
CA GLY A 81 3.77 -3.64 2.85
C GLY A 81 2.71 -4.70 3.08
N GLU A 82 2.83 -5.45 4.17
CA GLU A 82 1.80 -6.40 4.61
C GLU A 82 1.79 -6.51 6.13
N PHE A 83 0.60 -6.67 6.71
CA PHE A 83 0.37 -7.12 8.08
C PHE A 83 -1.09 -7.51 8.28
N GLY A 84 -1.36 -8.28 9.32
CA GLY A 84 -2.71 -8.67 9.74
C GLY A 84 -2.80 -8.65 11.26
N GLY A 85 -3.96 -9.01 11.84
CA GLY A 85 -4.12 -9.13 13.29
C GLY A 85 -3.49 -10.40 13.87
N GLN A 86 -3.30 -11.42 13.07
CA GLN A 86 -2.60 -12.67 13.43
C GLN A 86 -2.04 -13.34 12.17
N HIS A 87 -1.19 -14.34 12.36
CA HIS A 87 -0.71 -15.20 11.29
C HIS A 87 -0.50 -16.63 11.83
N THR A 88 -0.12 -17.56 10.94
CA THR A 88 -0.05 -19.01 11.19
C THR A 88 0.61 -19.41 12.53
N ASN A 89 1.67 -18.71 12.92
CA ASN A 89 2.49 -19.07 14.08
C ASN A 89 2.30 -18.12 15.28
N GLY A 90 1.35 -17.22 15.23
CA GLY A 90 1.11 -16.37 16.38
C GLY A 90 0.38 -15.06 16.11
N ASP A 91 0.29 -14.30 17.17
CA ASP A 91 -0.29 -12.96 17.18
C ASP A 91 0.62 -11.96 16.48
N VAL A 92 0.02 -10.92 15.96
CA VAL A 92 0.71 -9.77 15.37
C VAL A 92 0.30 -8.55 16.18
N ASP A 93 1.26 -7.72 16.57
CA ASP A 93 0.99 -6.48 17.31
C ASP A 93 0.56 -5.36 16.33
N GLU A 94 -0.59 -5.56 15.69
CA GLU A 94 -1.14 -4.63 14.71
C GLU A 94 -1.42 -3.25 15.34
N ALA A 95 -1.75 -3.21 16.62
CA ALA A 95 -1.99 -1.97 17.32
C ALA A 95 -0.71 -1.11 17.39
N THR A 96 0.43 -1.73 17.71
CA THR A 96 1.73 -1.03 17.67
C THR A 96 2.13 -0.71 16.23
N ILE A 97 1.95 -1.60 15.27
CA ILE A 97 2.26 -1.33 13.86
C ILE A 97 1.53 -0.06 13.41
N MET A 98 0.21 0.00 13.56
CA MET A 98 -0.60 1.12 13.10
C MET A 98 -0.26 2.43 13.83
N SER A 99 -0.16 2.39 15.16
CA SER A 99 0.14 3.60 15.95
C SER A 99 1.56 4.12 15.72
N TYR A 100 2.54 3.22 15.66
CA TYR A 100 3.93 3.63 15.47
C TYR A 100 4.21 4.11 14.04
N CYS A 101 3.67 3.45 13.03
CA CYS A 101 3.70 3.94 11.65
C CYS A 101 3.11 5.34 11.54
N THR A 102 1.94 5.58 12.12
CA THR A 102 1.31 6.91 12.15
C THR A 102 2.23 7.95 12.80
N SER A 103 2.86 7.63 13.94
CA SER A 103 3.76 8.53 14.64
C SER A 103 5.04 8.85 13.90
N LYS A 104 5.51 7.94 13.06
CA LYS A 104 6.75 8.07 12.27
C LYS A 104 6.51 8.56 10.83
N GLY A 105 5.26 8.72 10.41
CA GLY A 105 4.93 9.05 9.03
C GLY A 105 5.24 7.92 8.05
N VAL A 106 5.19 6.68 8.51
CA VAL A 106 5.39 5.46 7.72
C VAL A 106 4.02 4.97 7.23
N GLY A 107 3.91 4.63 5.96
CA GLY A 107 2.70 4.01 5.41
C GLY A 107 2.56 2.55 5.83
N TYR A 108 1.32 2.05 5.85
CA TYR A 108 1.04 0.65 6.11
C TYR A 108 -0.10 0.13 5.23
N LEU A 109 -0.02 -1.15 4.84
CA LEU A 109 -0.97 -1.86 3.99
C LEU A 109 -1.42 -3.14 4.71
N GLY A 110 -2.69 -3.22 5.07
CA GLY A 110 -3.25 -4.42 5.71
C GLY A 110 -3.52 -5.53 4.68
N TRP A 111 -3.14 -6.76 5.01
CA TRP A 111 -3.46 -7.95 4.23
C TRP A 111 -4.73 -8.58 4.76
N SER A 112 -5.69 -8.93 3.91
CA SER A 112 -5.93 -8.50 2.55
C SER A 112 -7.44 -8.27 2.40
N TRP A 113 -7.90 -7.63 1.31
CA TRP A 113 -9.32 -7.28 1.17
C TRP A 113 -10.24 -8.46 1.42
N LYS A 114 -10.07 -9.54 0.67
CA LYS A 114 -10.82 -10.79 0.80
C LYS A 114 -10.22 -11.87 -0.09
N GLY A 115 -10.58 -13.13 0.18
CA GLY A 115 -10.26 -14.27 -0.68
C GLY A 115 -9.08 -15.09 -0.18
N ASN A 116 -8.68 -14.93 1.07
CA ASN A 116 -7.78 -15.89 1.71
C ASN A 116 -8.45 -17.26 1.79
N ASN A 117 -7.65 -18.32 1.79
CA ASN A 117 -8.18 -19.68 1.98
C ASN A 117 -8.85 -19.83 3.35
N SER A 118 -9.56 -20.92 3.57
CA SER A 118 -10.33 -21.15 4.80
C SER A 118 -9.48 -21.05 6.08
N ASP A 119 -8.24 -21.52 6.02
CA ASP A 119 -7.34 -21.60 7.18
C ASP A 119 -6.76 -20.22 7.54
N MET A 120 -6.83 -19.26 6.62
CA MET A 120 -6.32 -17.90 6.76
C MET A 120 -7.43 -16.84 6.60
N SER A 121 -8.69 -17.22 6.64
CA SER A 121 -9.83 -16.32 6.47
C SER A 121 -9.91 -15.21 7.52
N TYR A 122 -9.24 -15.35 8.65
CA TYR A 122 -9.07 -14.31 9.67
C TYR A 122 -8.30 -13.09 9.16
N LEU A 123 -7.57 -13.21 8.05
CA LEU A 123 -6.90 -12.10 7.37
C LEU A 123 -7.82 -11.33 6.41
N ASP A 124 -9.00 -11.84 6.10
CA ASP A 124 -9.97 -11.11 5.27
C ASP A 124 -10.42 -9.84 5.98
N ILE A 125 -10.22 -8.69 5.34
CA ILE A 125 -10.67 -7.38 5.81
C ILE A 125 -12.20 -7.27 5.65
N ALA A 126 -12.72 -7.75 4.53
CA ALA A 126 -14.14 -7.71 4.23
C ALA A 126 -14.80 -9.11 4.29
N ASN A 127 -16.02 -9.20 4.82
CA ASN A 127 -16.82 -10.42 4.80
C ASN A 127 -17.41 -10.69 3.41
N SER A 128 -17.53 -9.64 2.59
CA SER A 128 -18.07 -9.69 1.22
C SER A 128 -17.19 -8.88 0.28
N TRP A 129 -17.16 -9.25 -1.00
CA TRP A 129 -16.29 -8.59 -2.00
C TRP A 129 -16.65 -7.11 -2.22
N ASP A 130 -17.90 -6.74 -2.05
CA ASP A 130 -18.40 -5.36 -2.16
C ASP A 130 -18.09 -4.48 -0.93
N GLY A 131 -17.52 -5.07 0.13
CA GLY A 131 -17.17 -4.33 1.35
C GLY A 131 -18.35 -3.87 2.20
N SER A 132 -19.56 -4.37 1.94
CA SER A 132 -20.77 -4.02 2.70
C SER A 132 -20.68 -4.42 4.18
N SER A 133 -19.81 -5.36 4.51
CA SER A 133 -19.55 -5.81 5.87
C SER A 133 -18.06 -6.05 6.09
N LEU A 134 -17.50 -5.51 7.15
CA LEU A 134 -16.13 -5.70 7.56
C LEU A 134 -15.99 -6.82 8.60
N SER A 135 -14.90 -7.56 8.53
CA SER A 135 -14.49 -8.48 9.59
C SER A 135 -14.05 -7.72 10.85
N SER A 136 -13.74 -8.42 11.93
CA SER A 136 -13.11 -7.82 13.12
C SER A 136 -11.78 -7.14 12.75
N TRP A 137 -10.93 -7.84 12.01
CA TRP A 137 -9.67 -7.29 11.48
C TRP A 137 -9.92 -6.05 10.61
N GLY A 138 -10.87 -6.12 9.69
CA GLY A 138 -11.23 -4.99 8.85
C GLY A 138 -11.73 -3.78 9.63
N ASN A 139 -12.49 -3.99 10.70
CA ASN A 139 -12.91 -2.91 11.58
C ASN A 139 -11.73 -2.27 12.32
N THR A 140 -10.78 -3.06 12.82
CA THR A 140 -9.55 -2.55 13.42
C THR A 140 -8.75 -1.71 12.43
N LEU A 141 -8.50 -2.25 11.23
CA LEU A 141 -7.69 -1.59 10.21
C LEU A 141 -8.35 -0.30 9.67
N ILE A 142 -9.65 -0.31 9.44
CA ILE A 142 -10.33 0.80 8.75
C ILE A 142 -10.90 1.81 9.74
N ASN A 143 -11.59 1.35 10.79
CA ASN A 143 -12.34 2.20 11.71
C ASN A 143 -11.65 2.44 13.06
N GLY A 144 -10.54 1.75 13.35
CA GLY A 144 -9.78 1.92 14.60
C GLY A 144 -9.21 3.33 14.76
N SER A 145 -8.80 3.68 15.98
CA SER A 145 -8.25 5.01 16.31
C SER A 145 -6.99 5.39 15.50
N ASN A 146 -6.18 4.40 15.14
CA ASN A 146 -5.05 4.54 14.22
C ASN A 146 -5.36 3.91 12.85
N GLY A 147 -6.63 3.68 12.55
CA GLY A 147 -7.07 3.08 11.30
C GLY A 147 -7.06 4.04 10.13
N ILE A 148 -7.29 3.51 8.95
CA ILE A 148 -7.19 4.26 7.69
C ILE A 148 -8.08 5.49 7.68
N LYS A 149 -9.33 5.40 8.17
CA LYS A 149 -10.24 6.56 8.23
C LYS A 149 -9.75 7.68 9.14
N ALA A 150 -9.07 7.34 10.23
CA ALA A 150 -8.59 8.32 11.20
C ALA A 150 -7.26 8.97 10.77
N THR A 151 -6.44 8.26 10.01
CA THR A 151 -5.06 8.68 9.71
C THR A 151 -4.83 9.12 8.27
N SER A 152 -5.69 8.69 7.32
CA SER A 152 -5.55 9.08 5.92
C SER A 152 -5.79 10.56 5.70
N LYS A 153 -5.01 11.14 4.79
CA LYS A 153 -5.14 12.54 4.36
C LYS A 153 -5.16 12.58 2.84
N THR A 154 -5.99 13.44 2.29
CA THR A 154 -5.96 13.74 0.86
C THR A 154 -4.58 14.28 0.48
N CYS A 155 -3.99 13.73 -0.58
CA CYS A 155 -2.72 14.23 -1.08
C CYS A 155 -2.85 15.69 -1.54
N SER A 156 -1.87 16.54 -1.22
CA SER A 156 -1.91 17.98 -1.48
C SER A 156 -2.10 18.32 -2.97
N VAL A 157 -1.66 17.46 -3.88
CA VAL A 157 -1.90 17.66 -5.33
C VAL A 157 -3.37 17.62 -5.72
N TYR A 158 -4.25 17.09 -4.86
CA TYR A 158 -5.69 17.05 -5.05
C TYR A 158 -6.44 18.07 -4.18
N SER A 159 -5.74 18.78 -3.29
CA SER A 159 -6.35 19.75 -2.38
C SER A 159 -6.35 21.19 -2.91
N ASP A 160 -5.60 21.49 -3.98
CA ASP A 160 -5.53 22.81 -4.61
C ASP A 160 -6.57 23.02 -5.71
N SER A 161 -7.86 22.85 -5.39
CA SER A 161 -8.93 23.36 -6.24
C SER A 161 -9.50 24.67 -5.71
N GLY A 162 -8.61 25.64 -5.42
CA GLY A 162 -9.05 26.93 -4.91
C GLY A 162 -8.02 28.05 -4.98
N SER A 163 -7.59 28.43 -6.17
CA SER A 163 -7.25 29.79 -6.63
C SER A 163 -6.35 29.76 -7.85
N SER A 164 -6.92 29.77 -9.02
CA SER A 164 -6.31 30.45 -10.18
C SER A 164 -7.41 31.05 -11.04
N SER A 165 -7.43 32.35 -11.05
CA SER A 165 -8.21 33.19 -11.96
C SER A 165 -7.85 32.90 -13.41
N GLY A 166 -8.87 32.67 -14.24
CA GLY A 166 -8.86 33.00 -15.64
C GLY A 166 -8.56 31.86 -16.62
N GLY A 167 -9.63 31.36 -17.25
CA GLY A 167 -9.56 30.56 -18.49
C GLY A 167 -10.82 29.72 -18.66
N SER A 168 -11.85 30.29 -19.28
CA SER A 168 -13.08 29.58 -19.67
C SER A 168 -12.82 28.37 -20.54
N SER A 169 -13.27 27.20 -20.08
CA SER A 169 -13.89 26.21 -20.95
C SER A 169 -14.85 25.35 -20.13
N SER A 170 -16.08 25.38 -20.55
CA SER A 170 -17.27 24.78 -19.97
C SER A 170 -17.19 23.25 -19.86
N GLY A 171 -17.50 22.74 -18.69
CA GLY A 171 -17.66 21.33 -18.44
C GLY A 171 -17.89 21.10 -16.96
N THR A 172 -19.02 21.60 -16.47
CA THR A 172 -19.39 21.53 -15.06
C THR A 172 -19.93 20.15 -14.70
N SER A 173 -19.39 19.52 -13.68
CA SER A 173 -20.22 18.85 -12.68
C SER A 173 -19.50 18.91 -11.35
N THR A 174 -19.99 19.78 -10.49
CA THR A 174 -19.66 19.86 -9.08
C THR A 174 -20.44 18.76 -8.36
N ASP A 175 -19.73 17.78 -7.83
CA ASP A 175 -20.32 16.87 -6.86
C ASP A 175 -19.71 17.14 -5.48
N SER A 176 -20.60 17.53 -4.56
CA SER A 176 -20.28 17.96 -3.20
C SER A 176 -20.17 16.77 -2.23
N ASN A 177 -19.59 15.67 -2.67
CA ASN A 177 -19.24 14.54 -1.81
C ASN A 177 -17.82 14.11 -2.11
N GLY A 178 -16.91 14.34 -1.17
CA GLY A 178 -15.45 14.17 -1.28
C GLY A 178 -14.95 12.81 -1.77
N GLY A 179 -15.28 12.45 -2.97
CA GLY A 179 -14.72 11.34 -3.72
C GLY A 179 -13.52 11.83 -4.52
N VAL A 180 -12.37 11.24 -4.30
CA VAL A 180 -11.05 11.62 -4.80
C VAL A 180 -10.89 11.54 -6.34
N LEU A 181 -11.87 10.99 -7.03
CA LEU A 181 -12.01 11.05 -8.49
C LEU A 181 -13.52 11.02 -8.74
N GLY A 182 -14.09 12.07 -9.29
CA GLY A 182 -15.47 12.07 -9.81
C GLY A 182 -15.60 11.10 -10.98
N LEU A 183 -15.44 9.81 -10.71
CA LEU A 183 -15.49 8.74 -11.70
C LEU A 183 -16.87 8.10 -11.72
N ASP A 184 -17.92 8.91 -11.82
CA ASP A 184 -19.24 8.41 -12.18
C ASP A 184 -19.29 8.21 -13.71
N GLY A 185 -19.30 6.95 -14.13
CA GLY A 185 -19.36 6.62 -15.55
C GLY A 185 -18.62 5.33 -15.92
N THR A 186 -18.68 5.00 -17.20
CA THR A 186 -17.92 3.87 -17.76
C THR A 186 -16.57 4.37 -18.25
N TYR A 187 -15.50 3.80 -17.77
CA TYR A 187 -14.15 4.17 -18.12
C TYR A 187 -13.39 2.99 -18.72
N TYR A 188 -12.46 3.31 -19.61
CA TYR A 188 -11.50 2.37 -20.14
C TYR A 188 -10.14 2.62 -19.47
N ILE A 189 -9.58 1.60 -18.84
CA ILE A 189 -8.22 1.66 -18.31
C ILE A 189 -7.27 1.25 -19.41
N LYS A 190 -6.40 2.15 -19.84
CA LYS A 190 -5.43 1.91 -20.90
C LYS A 190 -4.02 2.01 -20.35
N SER A 191 -3.20 1.00 -20.65
CA SER A 191 -1.76 1.06 -20.34
C SER A 191 -1.09 2.14 -21.20
N ALA A 192 -0.48 3.12 -20.57
CA ALA A 192 0.29 4.16 -21.26
C ALA A 192 1.50 3.58 -22.03
N LEU A 193 2.07 2.48 -21.50
CA LEU A 193 3.25 1.84 -22.09
C LEU A 193 2.90 0.99 -23.31
N SER A 194 1.88 0.13 -23.22
CA SER A 194 1.54 -0.83 -24.28
C SER A 194 0.45 -0.35 -25.22
N GLY A 195 -0.28 0.70 -24.86
CA GLY A 195 -1.45 1.18 -25.59
C GLY A 195 -2.65 0.22 -25.54
N LYS A 196 -2.56 -0.87 -24.79
CA LYS A 196 -3.62 -1.87 -24.63
C LYS A 196 -4.56 -1.49 -23.50
N TYR A 197 -5.79 -1.91 -23.62
CA TYR A 197 -6.80 -1.75 -22.59
C TYR A 197 -6.77 -2.92 -21.61
N LEU A 198 -7.14 -2.64 -20.36
CA LEU A 198 -7.46 -3.67 -19.39
C LEU A 198 -8.75 -4.35 -19.84
N ASP A 199 -8.75 -5.66 -19.92
CA ASP A 199 -9.89 -6.46 -20.34
C ASP A 199 -10.13 -7.61 -19.37
N VAL A 200 -11.39 -7.97 -19.19
CA VAL A 200 -11.78 -9.10 -18.32
C VAL A 200 -11.77 -10.37 -19.16
N TYR A 201 -10.99 -11.35 -18.75
CA TYR A 201 -10.84 -12.61 -19.49
C TYR A 201 -12.20 -13.25 -19.81
N LYS A 202 -12.47 -13.44 -21.11
CA LYS A 202 -13.74 -13.97 -21.63
C LYS A 202 -14.98 -13.15 -21.26
N ALA A 203 -14.83 -11.85 -20.97
CA ALA A 203 -15.94 -10.96 -20.57
C ALA A 203 -16.79 -11.51 -19.41
N LYS A 204 -16.19 -12.24 -18.48
CA LYS A 204 -16.90 -12.74 -17.29
C LYS A 204 -17.05 -11.65 -16.24
N ALA A 205 -18.24 -11.56 -15.67
CA ALA A 205 -18.56 -10.63 -14.59
C ALA A 205 -18.39 -11.21 -13.16
N ASP A 206 -17.85 -12.44 -13.07
CA ASP A 206 -17.69 -13.12 -11.79
C ASP A 206 -16.52 -12.56 -10.99
N ASN A 207 -16.69 -12.42 -9.67
CA ASN A 207 -15.60 -12.04 -8.77
C ASN A 207 -14.45 -13.05 -8.87
N GLY A 208 -13.22 -12.55 -8.94
CA GLY A 208 -12.03 -13.38 -9.08
C GLY A 208 -11.70 -13.74 -10.53
N THR A 209 -12.38 -13.19 -11.53
CA THR A 209 -11.98 -13.35 -12.94
C THR A 209 -10.66 -12.60 -13.19
N ASN A 210 -9.70 -13.28 -13.84
CA ASN A 210 -8.44 -12.66 -14.22
C ASN A 210 -8.66 -11.53 -15.23
N VAL A 211 -7.90 -10.47 -15.07
CA VAL A 211 -7.83 -9.31 -15.97
C VAL A 211 -6.52 -9.30 -16.73
#